data_188641b82a9d8bb2b49eace4f3b19172
#
_entry.id   188641b82a9d8bb2b49eace4f3b19172
#
_cell.length_a   1.000
_cell.length_b   1.000
_cell.length_c   1.000
_cell.angle_alpha   90.00
_cell.angle_beta   90.00
_cell.angle_gamma   90.00
#
_symmetry.space_group_name_H-M   'P 1'
#
loop_
_entity.id
_entity.type
_entity.pdbx_description
1 polymer ?
#
loop_
_entity_poly.entity_id
_entity_poly.type
_entity_poly.pdbx_seq_one_letter_code
_entity_poly.pdbx_strand_id
1 'polypeptide(L)'
;TAIDGLMGEGGSLKFIDKYITLIYPERCSLFDYITERTCVIIKGTNAISERIRGAEWHQHQVIEELVEGGTIAPKYTDYSKPAAQYELFLDRNVTLHTDSITQGLSGKNTSGIFYFRSKQTVSYDDMVELLFEDIDQYLASNFAVCVLCENEIFAKNIAGTLAQKEIKTSVEPPKVEQGEVGVFYKDQFFGFELPSARVAVLSTSKEGRNGGVNSVSKSMRRKKKKSNTQQIFSYNDLEVGDLVVHEAYGIGRYSGITNLVQNGIGH
;
A
#
# COMPACT_ATOMS: atom_id res chain seq x y z
N THR A 1 -40.42 27.15 -4.89
CA THR A 1 -39.38 27.37 -3.84
C THR A 1 -38.15 26.51 -4.13
N ALA A 2 -36.96 26.89 -3.65
CA ALA A 2 -35.71 26.15 -3.91
C ALA A 2 -35.78 24.67 -3.50
N ILE A 3 -36.67 24.29 -2.61
CA ILE A 3 -36.89 22.91 -2.12
C ILE A 3 -37.58 22.04 -3.19
N ASP A 4 -38.48 22.60 -3.99
CA ASP A 4 -39.20 21.81 -5.02
C ASP A 4 -38.27 21.33 -6.15
N GLY A 5 -37.22 22.10 -6.45
CA GLY A 5 -36.20 21.71 -7.42
C GLY A 5 -35.21 20.63 -6.93
N LEU A 6 -35.16 20.39 -5.62
CA LEU A 6 -34.28 19.35 -5.00
C LEU A 6 -34.98 17.98 -4.92
N MET A 7 -36.32 17.97 -5.03
CA MET A 7 -37.10 16.74 -5.00
C MET A 7 -37.11 16.12 -6.40
N GLY A 8 -36.30 15.04 -6.59
CA GLY A 8 -36.41 14.23 -7.79
C GLY A 8 -37.68 13.39 -7.83
N GLU A 9 -38.02 12.85 -9.01
CA GLU A 9 -39.11 11.86 -9.16
C GLU A 9 -38.86 10.68 -8.20
N GLY A 10 -39.78 10.44 -7.28
CA GLY A 10 -39.66 9.40 -6.23
C GLY A 10 -39.24 9.91 -4.84
N GLY A 11 -39.22 11.24 -4.58
CA GLY A 11 -38.97 11.79 -3.25
C GLY A 11 -37.50 11.74 -2.80
N SER A 12 -36.57 11.43 -3.70
CA SER A 12 -35.12 11.43 -3.43
C SER A 12 -34.55 12.84 -3.58
N LEU A 13 -33.89 13.34 -2.55
CA LEU A 13 -33.15 14.61 -2.59
C LEU A 13 -31.86 14.41 -3.41
N LYS A 14 -31.83 14.98 -4.62
CA LYS A 14 -30.61 15.00 -5.44
C LYS A 14 -29.64 16.05 -4.90
N PHE A 15 -28.34 15.70 -4.84
CA PHE A 15 -27.27 16.63 -4.44
C PHE A 15 -27.38 17.15 -3.00
N ILE A 16 -27.95 16.36 -2.09
CA ILE A 16 -28.13 16.74 -0.67
C ILE A 16 -26.79 16.98 0.04
N ASP A 17 -25.71 16.38 -0.46
CA ASP A 17 -24.34 16.58 -0.01
C ASP A 17 -23.90 18.07 0.03
N LYS A 18 -24.41 18.89 -0.91
CA LYS A 18 -24.15 20.33 -0.93
C LYS A 18 -24.76 21.09 0.27
N TYR A 19 -25.74 20.49 0.92
CA TYR A 19 -26.46 21.09 2.05
C TYR A 19 -26.16 20.41 3.38
N ILE A 20 -25.09 19.60 3.43
CA ILE A 20 -24.74 18.80 4.61
C ILE A 20 -24.50 19.68 5.84
N THR A 21 -23.91 20.86 5.66
CA THR A 21 -23.66 21.82 6.74
C THR A 21 -24.93 22.44 7.33
N LEU A 22 -26.02 22.42 6.56
CA LEU A 22 -27.34 22.85 7.01
C LEU A 22 -28.06 21.73 7.80
N ILE A 23 -27.84 20.49 7.38
CA ILE A 23 -28.49 19.29 7.98
C ILE A 23 -27.75 18.88 9.26
N TYR A 24 -26.42 18.95 9.24
CA TYR A 24 -25.56 18.59 10.35
C TYR A 24 -24.66 19.78 10.73
N PRO A 25 -25.14 20.67 11.61
CA PRO A 25 -24.37 21.85 12.05
C PRO A 25 -23.14 21.46 12.86
N GLU A 26 -23.21 20.34 13.59
CA GLU A 26 -22.06 19.76 14.31
C GLU A 26 -21.31 18.79 13.41
N ARG A 27 -20.04 19.07 13.17
CA ARG A 27 -19.20 18.25 12.30
C ARG A 27 -18.34 17.32 13.12
N CYS A 28 -18.53 16.04 12.90
CA CYS A 28 -17.67 15.00 13.43
C CYS A 28 -16.62 14.60 12.38
N SER A 29 -15.41 14.37 12.83
CA SER A 29 -14.30 13.83 12.03
C SER A 29 -13.74 12.58 12.70
N LEU A 30 -12.88 11.86 12.00
CA LEU A 30 -12.17 10.73 12.58
C LEU A 30 -11.38 11.12 13.85
N PHE A 31 -10.92 12.37 13.93
CA PHE A 31 -10.17 12.87 15.09
C PHE A 31 -10.98 12.92 16.37
N ASP A 32 -12.29 13.05 16.27
CA ASP A 32 -13.19 13.11 17.43
C ASP A 32 -13.35 11.75 18.13
N TYR A 33 -12.93 10.65 17.45
CA TYR A 33 -12.91 9.29 18.01
C TYR A 33 -11.56 8.90 18.64
N ILE A 34 -10.56 9.77 18.54
CA ILE A 34 -9.22 9.50 19.06
C ILE A 34 -9.12 10.01 20.49
N THR A 35 -8.74 9.11 21.38
CA THR A 35 -8.60 9.39 22.81
C THR A 35 -7.12 9.41 23.22
N GLU A 36 -6.82 9.83 24.44
CA GLU A 36 -5.45 9.82 25.01
C GLU A 36 -4.78 8.43 25.02
N ARG A 37 -5.58 7.35 24.91
CA ARG A 37 -5.07 5.97 24.84
C ARG A 37 -4.82 5.50 23.41
N THR A 38 -5.05 6.32 22.43
CA THR A 38 -4.93 5.96 21.01
C THR A 38 -3.54 6.33 20.50
N CYS A 39 -2.83 5.37 19.92
CA CYS A 39 -1.64 5.63 19.12
C CYS A 39 -2.05 5.77 17.65
N VAL A 40 -1.69 6.88 17.04
CA VAL A 40 -2.01 7.15 15.63
C VAL A 40 -0.80 6.79 14.76
N ILE A 41 -0.98 5.84 13.85
CA ILE A 41 0.06 5.43 12.91
C ILE A 41 -0.16 6.14 11.58
N ILE A 42 0.84 6.89 11.14
CA ILE A 42 0.80 7.68 9.91
C ILE A 42 1.82 7.12 8.93
N LYS A 43 1.34 6.69 7.77
CA LYS A 43 2.18 6.19 6.69
C LYS A 43 2.26 7.22 5.56
N GLY A 44 3.47 7.71 5.28
CA GLY A 44 3.70 8.68 4.21
C GLY A 44 3.31 10.10 4.62
N THR A 45 3.91 10.64 5.65
CA THR A 45 3.60 11.94 6.26
C THR A 45 3.49 13.07 5.24
N ASN A 46 4.47 13.21 4.35
CA ASN A 46 4.47 14.26 3.34
C ASN A 46 3.34 14.09 2.32
N ALA A 47 3.11 12.87 1.86
CA ALA A 47 2.06 12.58 0.89
C ALA A 47 0.66 12.88 1.47
N ILE A 48 0.46 12.62 2.77
CA ILE A 48 -0.80 12.98 3.46
C ILE A 48 -0.94 14.50 3.56
N SER A 49 0.10 15.20 4.00
CA SER A 49 0.06 16.65 4.12
C SER A 49 -0.18 17.36 2.78
N GLU A 50 0.47 16.91 1.71
CA GLU A 50 0.22 17.41 0.36
C GLU A 50 -1.21 17.11 -0.12
N ARG A 51 -1.71 15.91 0.16
CA ARG A 51 -3.08 15.54 -0.19
C ARG A 51 -4.11 16.38 0.53
N ILE A 52 -3.90 16.66 1.80
CA ILE A 52 -4.79 17.51 2.61
C ILE A 52 -4.81 18.94 2.04
N ARG A 53 -3.64 19.55 1.76
CA ARG A 53 -3.56 20.89 1.17
C ARG A 53 -4.20 20.95 -0.22
N GLY A 54 -3.95 19.95 -1.05
CA GLY A 54 -4.57 19.86 -2.37
C GLY A 54 -6.10 19.70 -2.31
N ALA A 55 -6.60 18.92 -1.37
CA ALA A 55 -8.03 18.76 -1.16
C ALA A 55 -8.68 20.04 -0.64
N GLU A 56 -8.04 20.75 0.29
CA GLU A 56 -8.50 22.04 0.80
C GLU A 56 -8.57 23.08 -0.32
N TRP A 57 -7.52 23.19 -1.13
CA TRP A 57 -7.49 24.10 -2.27
C TRP A 57 -8.61 23.81 -3.28
N HIS A 58 -8.76 22.56 -3.68
CA HIS A 58 -9.82 22.16 -4.60
C HIS A 58 -11.22 22.43 -4.02
N GLN A 59 -11.41 22.16 -2.73
CA GLN A 59 -12.66 22.41 -2.06
C GLN A 59 -13.00 23.91 -2.04
N HIS A 60 -12.01 24.79 -1.80
CA HIS A 60 -12.21 26.23 -1.86
C HIS A 60 -12.72 26.69 -3.23
N GLN A 61 -12.14 26.17 -4.33
CA GLN A 61 -12.61 26.49 -5.68
C GLN A 61 -14.05 26.05 -5.92
N VAL A 62 -14.40 24.81 -5.53
CA VAL A 62 -15.78 24.32 -5.68
C VAL A 62 -16.78 25.15 -4.86
N ILE A 63 -16.39 25.55 -3.65
CA ILE A 63 -17.21 26.40 -2.79
C ILE A 63 -17.43 27.76 -3.44
N GLU A 64 -16.37 28.37 -3.97
CA GLU A 64 -16.42 29.66 -4.65
C GLU A 64 -17.40 29.62 -5.83
N GLU A 65 -17.29 28.63 -6.71
CA GLU A 65 -18.24 28.41 -7.81
C GLU A 65 -19.68 28.24 -7.33
N LEU A 66 -19.91 27.47 -6.24
CA LEU A 66 -21.26 27.27 -5.69
C LEU A 66 -21.86 28.52 -5.07
N VAL A 67 -21.04 29.38 -4.46
CA VAL A 67 -21.47 30.65 -3.88
C VAL A 67 -21.73 31.66 -4.98
N GLU A 68 -20.83 31.83 -5.96
CA GLU A 68 -20.99 32.73 -7.10
C GLU A 68 -22.19 32.33 -7.96
N GLY A 69 -22.40 31.06 -8.17
CA GLY A 69 -23.58 30.52 -8.86
C GLY A 69 -24.87 30.60 -8.06
N GLY A 70 -24.85 31.13 -6.83
CA GLY A 70 -26.01 31.28 -5.96
C GLY A 70 -26.62 29.93 -5.46
N THR A 71 -25.87 28.84 -5.60
CA THR A 71 -26.34 27.51 -5.19
C THR A 71 -26.35 27.37 -3.68
N ILE A 72 -25.32 27.88 -3.00
CA ILE A 72 -25.21 27.90 -1.52
C ILE A 72 -24.96 29.32 -1.01
N ALA A 73 -25.44 29.59 0.19
CA ALA A 73 -25.12 30.87 0.84
C ALA A 73 -23.75 30.80 1.52
N PRO A 74 -22.98 31.93 1.57
CA PRO A 74 -21.63 31.98 2.14
C PRO A 74 -21.50 31.43 3.57
N LYS A 75 -22.57 31.52 4.37
CA LYS A 75 -22.58 31.00 5.75
C LYS A 75 -22.59 29.47 5.87
N TYR A 76 -22.80 28.75 4.77
CA TYR A 76 -22.85 27.27 4.72
C TYR A 76 -21.67 26.65 4.00
N THR A 77 -20.56 27.35 3.88
CA THR A 77 -19.37 26.91 3.13
C THR A 77 -18.40 26.04 3.92
N ASP A 78 -18.71 25.78 5.18
CA ASP A 78 -17.80 25.10 6.11
C ASP A 78 -17.99 23.57 6.04
N TYR A 79 -17.47 22.93 4.96
CA TYR A 79 -17.62 21.49 4.70
C TYR A 79 -16.59 20.58 5.36
N SER A 80 -15.40 21.10 5.68
CA SER A 80 -14.31 20.31 6.24
C SER A 80 -13.54 21.07 7.31
N LYS A 81 -12.79 20.34 8.11
CA LYS A 81 -11.86 20.94 9.06
C LYS A 81 -10.63 21.46 8.29
N PRO A 82 -10.12 22.67 8.60
CA PRO A 82 -8.92 23.21 7.96
C PRO A 82 -7.69 22.32 8.12
N ALA A 83 -6.77 22.37 7.14
CA ALA A 83 -5.51 21.62 7.18
C ALA A 83 -4.70 21.89 8.45
N ALA A 84 -4.75 23.09 8.98
CA ALA A 84 -4.11 23.46 10.25
C ALA A 84 -4.59 22.62 11.45
N GLN A 85 -5.84 22.16 11.45
CA GLN A 85 -6.35 21.30 12.52
C GLN A 85 -5.71 19.89 12.50
N TYR A 86 -5.30 19.41 11.33
CA TYR A 86 -4.55 18.15 11.22
C TYR A 86 -3.17 18.29 11.87
N GLU A 87 -2.46 19.37 11.62
CA GLU A 87 -1.15 19.60 12.25
C GLU A 87 -1.28 19.72 13.78
N LEU A 88 -2.25 20.48 14.28
CA LEU A 88 -2.53 20.59 15.71
C LEU A 88 -2.93 19.24 16.34
N PHE A 89 -3.64 18.41 15.59
CA PHE A 89 -3.99 17.06 16.02
C PHE A 89 -2.75 16.19 16.20
N LEU A 90 -1.81 16.23 15.24
CA LEU A 90 -0.55 15.49 15.33
C LEU A 90 0.29 15.93 16.53
N ASP A 91 0.34 17.23 16.84
CA ASP A 91 1.13 17.77 17.95
C ASP A 91 0.56 17.39 19.33
N ARG A 92 -0.74 17.11 19.41
CA ARG A 92 -1.43 16.81 20.67
C ARG A 92 -1.50 15.31 21.00
N ASN A 93 -1.26 14.46 20.03
CA ASN A 93 -1.46 13.01 20.17
C ASN A 93 -0.14 12.24 20.05
N VAL A 94 -0.13 11.03 20.61
CA VAL A 94 0.97 10.09 20.40
C VAL A 94 0.90 9.57 18.96
N THR A 95 1.88 9.94 18.14
CA THR A 95 1.92 9.61 16.73
C THR A 95 3.17 8.80 16.40
N LEU A 96 3.00 7.75 15.58
CA LEU A 96 4.08 6.97 14.98
C LEU A 96 4.08 7.23 13.47
N HIS A 97 5.13 7.87 12.98
CA HIS A 97 5.31 8.14 11.56
C HIS A 97 6.12 7.04 10.90
N THR A 98 5.63 6.50 9.80
CA THR A 98 6.33 5.47 8.99
C THR A 98 6.52 5.99 7.58
N ASP A 99 7.76 6.38 7.26
CA ASP A 99 8.12 6.96 5.98
C ASP A 99 9.30 6.22 5.36
N SER A 100 9.33 6.09 4.05
CA SER A 100 10.46 5.51 3.32
C SER A 100 11.66 6.44 3.29
N ILE A 101 11.45 7.73 3.45
CA ILE A 101 12.46 8.79 3.43
C ILE A 101 12.18 9.73 4.59
N THR A 102 13.18 10.06 5.37
CA THR A 102 13.07 10.94 6.55
C THR A 102 12.83 12.42 6.24
N GLN A 103 12.51 12.77 5.01
CA GLN A 103 12.15 14.12 4.60
C GLN A 103 10.79 14.50 5.19
N GLY A 104 10.73 15.51 6.02
CA GLY A 104 9.47 16.05 6.55
C GLY A 104 9.30 15.98 8.06
N LEU A 105 10.19 15.31 8.78
CA LEU A 105 10.23 15.35 10.25
C LEU A 105 11.08 16.52 10.77
N SER A 106 11.70 17.32 9.87
CA SER A 106 12.50 18.48 10.22
C SER A 106 11.62 19.54 10.90
N GLY A 107 11.91 19.84 12.15
CA GLY A 107 11.18 20.82 12.95
C GLY A 107 10.04 20.28 13.82
N LYS A 108 9.74 18.98 13.78
CA LYS A 108 8.78 18.35 14.72
C LYS A 108 9.50 17.82 15.96
N ASN A 109 8.86 17.97 17.12
CA ASN A 109 9.36 17.37 18.37
C ASN A 109 9.20 15.86 18.30
N THR A 110 10.26 15.14 17.90
CA THR A 110 10.29 13.69 17.84
C THR A 110 10.99 13.13 19.08
N SER A 111 10.35 12.16 19.74
CA SER A 111 10.93 11.45 20.90
C SER A 111 12.02 10.45 20.47
N GLY A 112 12.00 9.97 19.24
CA GLY A 112 12.99 9.05 18.69
C GLY A 112 12.78 8.78 17.21
N ILE A 113 13.86 8.39 16.54
CA ILE A 113 13.87 7.98 15.13
C ILE A 113 14.50 6.59 15.04
N PHE A 114 13.78 5.66 14.44
CA PHE A 114 14.22 4.28 14.25
C PHE A 114 14.35 3.98 12.76
N TYR A 115 15.51 3.44 12.37
CA TYR A 115 15.78 3.07 10.99
C TYR A 115 15.69 1.56 10.82
N PHE A 116 14.82 1.12 9.93
CA PHE A 116 14.70 -0.27 9.52
C PHE A 116 15.15 -0.41 8.07
N ARG A 117 16.16 -1.26 7.84
CA ARG A 117 16.54 -1.69 6.50
C ARG A 117 15.80 -2.98 6.22
N SER A 118 14.90 -2.95 5.27
CA SER A 118 14.23 -4.13 4.78
C SER A 118 14.53 -4.31 3.30
N LYS A 119 14.62 -5.57 2.86
CA LYS A 119 14.71 -5.93 1.45
C LYS A 119 13.60 -6.93 1.16
N GLN A 120 12.90 -6.73 0.05
CA GLN A 120 11.88 -7.66 -0.40
C GLN A 120 12.56 -8.92 -0.92
N THR A 121 12.08 -10.11 -0.50
CA THR A 121 12.52 -11.39 -1.04
C THR A 121 11.69 -11.75 -2.28
N VAL A 122 12.17 -12.70 -3.06
CA VAL A 122 11.40 -13.27 -4.16
C VAL A 122 10.19 -14.05 -3.64
N SER A 123 9.18 -14.23 -4.47
CA SER A 123 8.11 -15.19 -4.18
C SER A 123 8.54 -16.58 -4.64
N TYR A 124 8.42 -17.57 -3.78
CA TYR A 124 8.81 -18.98 -4.04
C TYR A 124 7.65 -19.83 -4.57
N ASP A 125 6.66 -19.19 -5.20
CA ASP A 125 5.60 -19.87 -5.91
C ASP A 125 6.20 -20.82 -6.97
N ASP A 126 5.88 -22.09 -6.90
CA ASP A 126 6.42 -23.16 -7.76
C ASP A 126 7.97 -23.35 -7.72
N MET A 127 8.70 -22.68 -6.80
CA MET A 127 10.16 -22.74 -6.67
C MET A 127 10.59 -23.31 -5.30
N VAL A 128 10.11 -24.50 -4.97
CA VAL A 128 10.32 -25.11 -3.64
C VAL A 128 11.80 -25.42 -3.38
N GLU A 129 12.55 -25.83 -4.40
CA GLU A 129 13.99 -26.11 -4.30
C GLU A 129 14.76 -24.84 -3.90
N LEU A 130 14.48 -23.72 -4.57
CA LEU A 130 15.10 -22.43 -4.26
C LEU A 130 14.72 -21.96 -2.85
N LEU A 131 13.47 -22.20 -2.42
CA LEU A 131 13.04 -21.90 -1.05
C LEU A 131 13.94 -22.62 -0.02
N PHE A 132 14.22 -23.91 -0.22
CA PHE A 132 15.07 -24.65 0.70
C PHE A 132 16.53 -24.19 0.67
N GLU A 133 17.08 -23.87 -0.50
CA GLU A 133 18.43 -23.30 -0.63
C GLU A 133 18.56 -21.97 0.13
N ASP A 134 17.59 -21.09 -0.02
CA ASP A 134 17.60 -19.79 0.66
C ASP A 134 17.37 -19.96 2.18
N ILE A 135 16.51 -20.90 2.61
CA ILE A 135 16.38 -21.23 4.04
C ILE A 135 17.73 -21.65 4.62
N ASP A 136 18.46 -22.56 3.94
CA ASP A 136 19.77 -23.03 4.40
C ASP A 136 20.77 -21.87 4.52
N GLN A 137 20.77 -20.92 3.57
CA GLN A 137 21.64 -19.73 3.61
C GLN A 137 21.28 -18.79 4.77
N TYR A 138 19.98 -18.54 5.01
CA TYR A 138 19.53 -17.71 6.13
C TYR A 138 19.87 -18.35 7.48
N LEU A 139 19.67 -19.67 7.62
CA LEU A 139 20.02 -20.39 8.85
C LEU A 139 21.55 -20.37 9.09
N ALA A 140 22.38 -20.57 8.05
CA ALA A 140 23.83 -20.44 8.15
C ALA A 140 24.27 -19.05 8.61
N SER A 141 23.47 -18.01 8.31
CA SER A 141 23.66 -16.62 8.76
C SER A 141 23.00 -16.31 10.10
N ASN A 142 22.48 -17.32 10.78
CA ASN A 142 21.79 -17.25 12.09
C ASN A 142 20.56 -16.32 12.07
N PHE A 143 19.75 -16.41 11.02
CA PHE A 143 18.45 -15.73 10.92
C PHE A 143 17.35 -16.59 11.57
N ALA A 144 16.33 -15.90 12.09
CA ALA A 144 15.01 -16.49 12.33
C ALA A 144 14.25 -16.48 11.00
N VAL A 145 13.80 -17.64 10.54
CA VAL A 145 13.14 -17.78 9.23
C VAL A 145 11.66 -18.05 9.41
N CYS A 146 10.81 -17.25 8.80
CA CYS A 146 9.36 -17.46 8.74
C CYS A 146 8.95 -17.80 7.31
N VAL A 147 8.33 -18.95 7.09
CA VAL A 147 7.82 -19.36 5.78
C VAL A 147 6.29 -19.19 5.77
N LEU A 148 5.77 -18.39 4.86
CA LEU A 148 4.33 -18.15 4.69
C LEU A 148 3.81 -19.00 3.55
N CYS A 149 2.90 -19.91 3.85
CA CYS A 149 2.31 -20.88 2.94
C CYS A 149 0.84 -20.53 2.64
N GLU A 150 0.35 -20.93 1.46
CA GLU A 150 -1.03 -20.67 1.06
C GLU A 150 -2.07 -21.44 1.89
N ASN A 151 -1.70 -22.62 2.38
CA ASN A 151 -2.61 -23.49 3.13
C ASN A 151 -1.88 -24.40 4.12
N GLU A 152 -2.65 -24.98 5.03
CA GLU A 152 -2.15 -25.85 6.11
C GLU A 152 -1.44 -27.11 5.60
N ILE A 153 -1.97 -27.73 4.52
CA ILE A 153 -1.40 -28.95 3.97
C ILE A 153 0.00 -28.68 3.44
N PHE A 154 0.16 -27.60 2.68
CA PHE A 154 1.45 -27.20 2.14
C PHE A 154 2.44 -26.81 3.25
N ALA A 155 1.97 -26.11 4.29
CA ALA A 155 2.79 -25.76 5.45
C ALA A 155 3.32 -27.02 6.17
N LYS A 156 2.47 -28.04 6.38
CA LYS A 156 2.88 -29.30 6.98
C LYS A 156 3.88 -30.08 6.11
N ASN A 157 3.72 -30.05 4.79
CA ASN A 157 4.66 -30.68 3.86
C ASN A 157 6.04 -30.00 3.91
N ILE A 158 6.09 -28.67 3.87
CA ILE A 158 7.34 -27.92 4.03
C ILE A 158 7.99 -28.23 5.38
N ALA A 159 7.24 -28.16 6.48
CA ALA A 159 7.76 -28.47 7.80
C ALA A 159 8.27 -29.91 7.91
N GLY A 160 7.57 -30.88 7.31
CA GLY A 160 8.00 -32.27 7.26
C GLY A 160 9.31 -32.48 6.50
N THR A 161 9.47 -31.78 5.37
CA THR A 161 10.71 -31.82 4.58
C THR A 161 11.89 -31.18 5.32
N LEU A 162 11.65 -30.06 6.01
CA LEU A 162 12.67 -29.41 6.83
C LEU A 162 13.08 -30.28 8.03
N ALA A 163 12.13 -30.96 8.67
CA ALA A 163 12.40 -31.87 9.77
C ALA A 163 13.24 -33.09 9.30
N GLN A 164 13.01 -33.60 8.09
CA GLN A 164 13.85 -34.68 7.50
C GLN A 164 15.29 -34.22 7.25
N LYS A 165 15.51 -32.93 7.05
CA LYS A 165 16.83 -32.31 6.93
C LYS A 165 17.45 -31.93 8.31
N GLU A 166 16.86 -32.39 9.40
CA GLU A 166 17.27 -32.06 10.79
C GLU A 166 17.21 -30.56 11.12
N ILE A 167 16.45 -29.77 10.37
CA ILE A 167 16.24 -28.35 10.63
C ILE A 167 15.16 -28.17 11.69
N LYS A 168 15.48 -27.41 12.76
CA LYS A 168 14.52 -27.11 13.82
C LYS A 168 13.36 -26.28 13.28
N THR A 169 12.20 -26.92 13.21
CA THR A 169 11.03 -26.35 12.53
C THR A 169 9.76 -26.60 13.33
N SER A 170 8.80 -25.65 13.23
CA SER A 170 7.47 -25.78 13.84
C SER A 170 6.41 -25.06 12.98
N VAL A 171 5.17 -25.59 13.03
CA VAL A 171 4.02 -24.99 12.34
C VAL A 171 3.27 -24.10 13.31
N GLU A 172 2.96 -22.88 12.89
CA GLU A 172 2.26 -21.84 13.67
C GLU A 172 2.88 -21.60 15.06
N PRO A 173 4.21 -21.49 15.20
CA PRO A 173 4.80 -21.25 16.50
C PRO A 173 4.45 -19.84 17.00
N PRO A 174 4.30 -19.63 18.33
CA PRO A 174 4.07 -18.31 18.90
C PRO A 174 5.28 -17.37 18.74
N LYS A 175 6.46 -17.95 18.54
CA LYS A 175 7.73 -17.24 18.36
C LYS A 175 8.67 -18.09 17.51
N VAL A 176 9.48 -17.45 16.68
CA VAL A 176 10.58 -18.08 15.94
C VAL A 176 11.89 -17.47 16.43
N GLU A 177 12.81 -18.33 16.88
CA GLU A 177 14.13 -17.90 17.34
C GLU A 177 15.16 -17.96 16.20
N GLN A 178 16.32 -17.32 16.43
CA GLN A 178 17.42 -17.37 15.45
C GLN A 178 17.89 -18.81 15.29
N GLY A 179 18.13 -19.21 14.06
CA GLY A 179 18.50 -20.60 13.72
C GLY A 179 17.32 -21.56 13.62
N GLU A 180 16.08 -21.08 13.69
CA GLU A 180 14.86 -21.87 13.59
C GLU A 180 13.99 -21.44 12.41
N VAL A 181 13.11 -22.34 11.96
CA VAL A 181 12.13 -22.08 10.92
C VAL A 181 10.71 -22.21 11.50
N GLY A 182 9.94 -21.13 11.43
CA GLY A 182 8.50 -21.14 11.68
C GLY A 182 7.74 -21.19 10.35
N VAL A 183 6.79 -22.12 10.21
CA VAL A 183 5.95 -22.22 9.01
C VAL A 183 4.53 -21.79 9.34
N PHE A 184 3.98 -20.85 8.57
CA PHE A 184 2.69 -20.21 8.80
C PHE A 184 1.80 -20.35 7.55
N TYR A 185 0.47 -20.35 7.71
CA TYR A 185 -0.47 -20.54 6.60
C TYR A 185 -1.71 -19.66 6.63
N LYS A 186 -1.77 -18.66 7.52
CA LYS A 186 -3.01 -17.89 7.70
C LYS A 186 -3.19 -16.73 6.74
N ASP A 187 -2.13 -15.97 6.50
CA ASP A 187 -2.20 -14.74 5.73
C ASP A 187 -1.17 -14.74 4.61
N GLN A 188 -1.59 -14.23 3.45
CA GLN A 188 -0.72 -14.11 2.29
C GLN A 188 -0.06 -12.73 2.29
N PHE A 189 1.22 -12.68 2.63
CA PHE A 189 2.03 -11.49 2.56
C PHE A 189 3.19 -11.67 1.58
N PHE A 190 3.74 -10.55 1.12
CA PHE A 190 5.03 -10.59 0.43
C PHE A 190 6.15 -10.93 1.40
N GLY A 191 7.16 -11.62 0.91
CA GLY A 191 8.33 -11.95 1.70
C GLY A 191 9.28 -10.74 1.83
N PHE A 192 10.01 -10.69 2.93
CA PHE A 192 11.02 -9.66 3.18
C PHE A 192 12.10 -10.15 4.14
N GLU A 193 13.25 -9.48 4.12
CA GLU A 193 14.30 -9.67 5.12
C GLU A 193 14.55 -8.40 5.92
N LEU A 194 14.86 -8.56 7.20
CA LEU A 194 15.32 -7.52 8.12
C LEU A 194 16.72 -7.89 8.62
N PRO A 195 17.78 -7.50 7.92
CA PRO A 195 19.14 -7.93 8.27
C PRO A 195 19.59 -7.51 9.67
N SER A 196 19.17 -6.32 10.12
CA SER A 196 19.51 -5.81 11.46
C SER A 196 18.88 -6.63 12.59
N ALA A 197 17.71 -7.23 12.37
CA ALA A 197 17.02 -8.10 13.31
C ALA A 197 17.34 -9.58 13.06
N ARG A 198 18.05 -9.92 11.97
CA ARG A 198 18.26 -11.29 11.49
C ARG A 198 16.94 -12.05 11.35
N VAL A 199 15.97 -11.45 10.70
CA VAL A 199 14.67 -12.07 10.41
C VAL A 199 14.48 -12.12 8.91
N ALA A 200 14.10 -13.28 8.39
CA ALA A 200 13.67 -13.47 7.01
C ALA A 200 12.26 -14.02 6.98
N VAL A 201 11.40 -13.39 6.19
CA VAL A 201 10.04 -13.86 5.90
C VAL A 201 9.99 -14.23 4.43
N LEU A 202 9.75 -15.50 4.14
CA LEU A 202 9.74 -16.07 2.81
C LEU A 202 8.30 -16.45 2.44
N SER A 203 7.81 -16.02 1.30
CA SER A 203 6.43 -16.27 0.88
C SER A 203 6.37 -17.19 -0.32
N THR A 204 5.49 -18.19 -0.25
CA THR A 204 5.20 -19.13 -1.35
C THR A 204 3.96 -18.68 -2.16
N SER A 205 3.38 -17.53 -1.87
CA SER A 205 2.17 -17.05 -2.54
C SER A 205 2.46 -16.33 -3.86
N LYS A 206 1.65 -16.60 -4.88
CA LYS A 206 1.64 -15.87 -6.17
C LYS A 206 1.39 -14.37 -6.00
N GLU A 207 0.62 -13.97 -5.01
CA GLU A 207 0.31 -12.57 -4.72
C GLU A 207 1.53 -11.80 -4.17
N GLY A 208 2.52 -12.51 -3.61
CA GLY A 208 3.78 -11.94 -3.17
C GLY A 208 4.60 -11.28 -4.30
N ARG A 209 4.35 -11.61 -5.57
CA ARG A 209 4.98 -10.96 -6.74
C ARG A 209 4.52 -9.52 -6.97
N ASN A 210 3.32 -9.16 -6.50
CA ASN A 210 2.71 -7.85 -6.71
C ASN A 210 2.78 -6.96 -5.46
N GLY A 211 3.72 -7.18 -4.57
CA GLY A 211 3.91 -6.48 -3.29
C GLY A 211 4.23 -4.98 -3.34
N GLY A 212 3.93 -4.31 -4.45
CA GLY A 212 3.79 -2.87 -4.49
C GLY A 212 2.47 -2.46 -3.82
N VAL A 213 2.48 -1.34 -3.15
CA VAL A 213 1.49 -0.62 -2.32
C VAL A 213 -0.02 -0.69 -2.75
N ASN A 214 -0.36 -1.48 -3.76
CA ASN A 214 -1.70 -1.58 -4.37
C ASN A 214 -2.53 -2.80 -3.95
N SER A 215 -2.05 -3.68 -3.04
CA SER A 215 -2.78 -4.92 -2.70
C SER A 215 -4.00 -4.70 -1.81
N VAL A 216 -4.04 -3.61 -1.04
CA VAL A 216 -5.17 -3.32 -0.12
C VAL A 216 -6.44 -2.90 -0.86
N SER A 217 -6.35 -2.48 -2.12
CA SER A 217 -7.49 -1.99 -2.91
C SER A 217 -8.19 -3.06 -3.77
N LYS A 218 -7.70 -4.31 -3.82
CA LYS A 218 -8.32 -5.35 -4.66
C LYS A 218 -9.61 -5.95 -4.10
N SER A 219 -9.81 -5.96 -2.78
CA SER A 219 -11.04 -6.50 -2.17
C SER A 219 -12.28 -5.63 -2.40
N MET A 220 -12.12 -4.34 -2.74
CA MET A 220 -13.22 -3.41 -3.02
C MET A 220 -13.42 -3.07 -4.51
N ARG A 221 -12.63 -3.62 -5.42
CA ARG A 221 -12.89 -3.42 -6.84
C ARG A 221 -14.02 -4.35 -7.31
N ARG A 222 -15.24 -3.82 -7.36
CA ARG A 222 -16.32 -4.31 -8.25
C ARG A 222 -15.71 -4.72 -9.59
N LYS A 223 -16.12 -5.92 -10.08
CA LYS A 223 -15.81 -6.45 -11.41
C LYS A 223 -15.84 -5.36 -12.49
N LYS A 224 -14.71 -4.70 -12.75
CA LYS A 224 -14.53 -3.94 -13.97
C LYS A 224 -14.12 -4.92 -15.04
N LYS A 225 -14.81 -4.87 -16.17
CA LYS A 225 -14.53 -5.63 -17.40
C LYS A 225 -13.02 -5.81 -17.59
N LYS A 226 -12.62 -7.07 -17.82
CA LYS A 226 -11.26 -7.43 -18.25
C LYS A 226 -10.89 -6.54 -19.45
N SER A 227 -10.01 -5.57 -19.28
CA SER A 227 -9.25 -5.03 -20.38
C SER A 227 -8.21 -6.08 -20.75
N ASN A 228 -8.08 -6.38 -22.02
CA ASN A 228 -7.11 -7.34 -22.59
C ASN A 228 -5.66 -6.82 -22.53
N THR A 229 -5.28 -6.16 -21.45
CA THR A 229 -3.91 -5.66 -21.29
C THR A 229 -3.15 -6.67 -20.45
N GLN A 230 -2.34 -7.50 -21.09
CA GLN A 230 -1.39 -8.38 -20.43
C GLN A 230 -0.14 -7.58 -20.09
N GLN A 231 0.36 -7.77 -18.86
CA GLN A 231 1.65 -7.22 -18.47
C GLN A 231 2.74 -8.12 -19.08
N ILE A 232 3.64 -7.51 -19.86
CA ILE A 232 4.69 -8.22 -20.57
C ILE A 232 5.84 -8.44 -19.61
N PHE A 233 6.18 -9.70 -19.34
CA PHE A 233 7.25 -10.10 -18.43
C PHE A 233 8.56 -10.49 -19.12
N SER A 234 8.52 -10.71 -20.45
CA SER A 234 9.69 -11.04 -21.25
C SER A 234 9.61 -10.35 -22.61
N TYR A 235 10.77 -9.90 -23.13
CA TYR A 235 10.88 -9.36 -24.49
C TYR A 235 10.54 -10.41 -25.58
N ASN A 236 10.58 -11.70 -25.23
CA ASN A 236 10.23 -12.79 -26.14
C ASN A 236 8.72 -12.91 -26.39
N ASP A 237 7.89 -12.23 -25.59
CA ASP A 237 6.44 -12.25 -25.71
C ASP A 237 5.91 -11.16 -26.67
N LEU A 238 6.81 -10.35 -27.25
CA LEU A 238 6.46 -9.25 -28.15
C LEU A 238 6.72 -9.61 -29.61
N GLU A 239 5.71 -9.44 -30.45
CA GLU A 239 5.86 -9.50 -31.90
C GLU A 239 6.07 -8.10 -32.47
N VAL A 240 6.87 -8.01 -33.54
CA VAL A 240 7.08 -6.73 -34.26
C VAL A 240 5.74 -6.22 -34.80
N GLY A 241 5.36 -5.05 -34.36
CA GLY A 241 4.08 -4.43 -34.70
C GLY A 241 3.11 -4.28 -33.53
N ASP A 242 3.38 -4.93 -32.39
CA ASP A 242 2.54 -4.84 -31.20
C ASP A 242 2.48 -3.41 -30.65
N LEU A 243 1.31 -3.06 -30.11
CA LEU A 243 1.12 -1.80 -29.39
C LEU A 243 1.52 -1.99 -27.94
N VAL A 244 2.54 -1.27 -27.51
CA VAL A 244 3.09 -1.31 -26.15
C VAL A 244 2.96 0.05 -25.46
N VAL A 245 2.81 0.01 -24.14
CA VAL A 245 2.80 1.23 -23.33
C VAL A 245 4.12 1.29 -22.56
N HIS A 246 4.92 2.28 -22.86
CA HIS A 246 6.16 2.55 -22.15
C HIS A 246 5.89 3.54 -21.01
N GLU A 247 6.40 3.25 -19.81
CA GLU A 247 6.12 4.02 -18.61
C GLU A 247 6.51 5.51 -18.74
N ALA A 248 7.64 5.80 -19.41
CA ALA A 248 8.12 7.16 -19.60
C ALA A 248 7.70 7.81 -20.93
N TYR A 249 7.44 7.03 -21.99
CA TYR A 249 7.20 7.54 -23.35
C TYR A 249 5.77 7.33 -23.86
N GLY A 250 4.90 6.69 -23.07
CA GLY A 250 3.50 6.44 -23.43
C GLY A 250 3.32 5.31 -24.45
N ILE A 251 2.31 5.43 -25.31
CA ILE A 251 1.94 4.38 -26.26
C ILE A 251 2.86 4.41 -27.47
N GLY A 252 3.48 3.27 -27.78
CA GLY A 252 4.35 3.07 -28.94
C GLY A 252 4.04 1.75 -29.64
N ARG A 253 4.66 1.55 -30.80
CA ARG A 253 4.62 0.27 -31.53
C ARG A 253 5.99 -0.39 -31.42
N TYR A 254 6.01 -1.66 -31.02
CA TYR A 254 7.24 -2.42 -30.90
C TYR A 254 7.84 -2.69 -32.28
N SER A 255 9.08 -2.26 -32.50
CA SER A 255 9.79 -2.41 -33.76
C SER A 255 10.89 -3.47 -33.77
N GLY A 256 11.02 -4.20 -32.63
CA GLY A 256 12.06 -5.21 -32.43
C GLY A 256 13.24 -4.70 -31.59
N ILE A 257 14.18 -5.60 -31.35
CA ILE A 257 15.46 -5.32 -30.64
C ILE A 257 16.55 -5.19 -31.68
N THR A 258 17.35 -4.11 -31.61
CA THR A 258 18.53 -3.94 -32.43
C THR A 258 19.75 -3.70 -31.56
N ASN A 259 20.88 -4.28 -31.90
CA ASN A 259 22.13 -4.02 -31.24
C ASN A 259 22.74 -2.71 -31.75
N LEU A 260 22.87 -1.73 -30.87
CA LEU A 260 23.57 -0.49 -31.19
C LEU A 260 25.06 -0.67 -30.89
N VAL A 261 25.86 -0.58 -31.93
CA VAL A 261 27.33 -0.51 -31.81
C VAL A 261 27.72 0.95 -31.72
N GLN A 262 27.99 1.44 -30.52
CA GLN A 262 28.54 2.78 -30.29
C GLN A 262 30.00 2.65 -29.86
N ASN A 263 30.92 3.20 -30.66
CA ASN A 263 32.37 3.18 -30.41
C ASN A 263 33.01 1.78 -30.29
N GLY A 264 32.52 0.78 -31.01
CA GLY A 264 33.14 -0.55 -31.06
C GLY A 264 32.82 -1.45 -29.86
N ILE A 265 31.92 -1.06 -28.96
CA ILE A 265 31.42 -1.87 -27.85
C ILE A 265 29.93 -2.10 -28.08
N GLY A 266 29.54 -3.36 -28.26
CA GLY A 266 28.14 -3.76 -28.33
C GLY A 266 27.48 -3.74 -26.95
N HIS A 267 26.34 -3.08 -26.83
CA HIS A 267 25.44 -3.10 -25.67
C HIS A 267 24.14 -3.77 -26.03
#